data_e709b450d474f543bb7a9ffc049e3317
#
_entry.id   e709b450d474f543bb7a9ffc049e3317
#
_cell.length_a   1.000
_cell.length_b   1.000
_cell.length_c   1.000
_cell.angle_alpha   90.00
_cell.angle_beta   90.00
_cell.angle_gamma   90.00
#
_symmetry.space_group_name_H-M   'P 1'
#
loop_
_entity.id
_entity.type
_entity.pdbx_description
1 polymer ?
#
loop_
_entity_poly.entity_id
_entity_poly.type
_entity_poly.pdbx_seq_one_letter_code
_entity_poly.pdbx_strand_id
1 'polypeptide(L)'
;MNNPAKKKSSGSANKGWIVGAIIAIVIGAAAVVAITTSGSDSTSSDGLIEMGAVSVAGDVLPGYNESEPNDPAIGMTAPVLTGKGFTGNTITTESTGTPMMLVFLAHWCPHCQREVPLLVEWNKAGKVPSGIDIIAVATGTDPANPNYPPSEWLAREEFPALWPVIADSKDKTAGDAFGLGGYPYFVLIDGSGKVVKRMSGEIPMDELTVLLTALLPA
;
A
#
# COMPACT_ATOMS: atom_id res chain seq x y z
N MET A 1 -81.02 44.39 -14.99
CA MET A 1 -81.29 43.74 -16.30
C MET A 1 -80.36 42.52 -16.37
N ASN A 2 -80.99 41.39 -16.36
CA ASN A 2 -80.63 40.06 -16.84
C ASN A 2 -79.28 39.36 -16.43
N ASN A 3 -79.51 38.41 -15.58
CA ASN A 3 -78.94 37.07 -15.52
C ASN A 3 -79.02 36.34 -16.88
N PRO A 4 -78.35 35.22 -17.22
CA PRO A 4 -78.16 33.98 -16.38
C PRO A 4 -76.84 33.26 -16.63
N ALA A 5 -76.35 32.52 -15.69
CA ALA A 5 -76.56 31.10 -15.31
C ALA A 5 -75.87 30.00 -16.12
N LYS A 6 -75.33 29.02 -15.36
CA LYS A 6 -75.04 27.60 -15.62
C LYS A 6 -73.66 27.26 -16.23
N LYS A 7 -72.93 26.22 -15.79
CA LYS A 7 -73.38 24.94 -15.26
C LYS A 7 -72.19 24.16 -14.61
N LYS A 8 -72.47 23.39 -13.63
CA LYS A 8 -71.73 22.34 -12.91
C LYS A 8 -70.98 21.39 -13.84
N SER A 9 -69.86 20.88 -13.30
CA SER A 9 -69.58 19.45 -13.28
C SER A 9 -68.52 19.18 -12.22
N SER A 10 -68.79 18.50 -11.28
CA SER A 10 -68.48 17.49 -10.32
C SER A 10 -67.47 16.47 -10.84
N GLY A 11 -66.50 16.19 -9.98
CA GLY A 11 -65.56 15.08 -10.15
C GLY A 11 -64.77 14.88 -8.87
N SER A 12 -65.32 14.11 -8.07
CA SER A 12 -64.94 13.18 -6.99
C SER A 12 -63.48 13.08 -6.59
N ALA A 13 -63.36 13.12 -5.29
CA ALA A 13 -62.31 12.72 -4.38
C ALA A 13 -61.45 11.50 -4.77
N ASN A 14 -60.18 11.57 -4.40
CA ASN A 14 -59.61 10.46 -3.64
C ASN A 14 -58.49 10.96 -2.75
N LYS A 15 -58.71 10.88 -1.47
CA LYS A 15 -57.72 10.96 -0.41
C LYS A 15 -56.81 9.73 -0.52
N GLY A 16 -55.56 9.94 -0.79
CA GLY A 16 -54.49 8.95 -0.61
C GLY A 16 -53.40 9.57 0.24
N TRP A 17 -53.50 9.39 1.53
CA TRP A 17 -52.47 9.75 2.50
C TRP A 17 -51.37 8.70 2.42
N ILE A 18 -50.28 9.02 1.74
CA ILE A 18 -49.07 8.23 1.82
C ILE A 18 -48.09 8.99 2.72
N VAL A 19 -47.99 8.56 3.95
CA VAL A 19 -46.89 8.89 4.84
C VAL A 19 -45.65 8.19 4.29
N GLY A 20 -44.88 8.93 3.49
CA GLY A 20 -43.55 8.51 3.05
C GLY A 20 -42.55 8.83 4.16
N ALA A 21 -42.19 7.82 4.94
CA ALA A 21 -41.04 7.90 5.82
C ALA A 21 -39.79 8.11 4.96
N ILE A 22 -39.19 9.32 5.05
CA ILE A 22 -37.87 9.60 4.51
C ILE A 22 -36.87 8.94 5.45
N ILE A 23 -36.45 7.74 5.12
CA ILE A 23 -35.25 7.12 5.70
C ILE A 23 -34.08 7.85 5.02
N ALA A 24 -33.49 8.81 5.73
CA ALA A 24 -32.20 9.38 5.36
C ALA A 24 -31.13 8.28 5.60
N ILE A 25 -30.82 7.53 4.56
CA ILE A 25 -29.64 6.68 4.54
C ILE A 25 -28.45 7.63 4.41
N VAL A 26 -27.79 7.91 5.53
CA VAL A 26 -26.46 8.52 5.53
C VAL A 26 -25.51 7.44 5.07
N ILE A 27 -25.33 7.33 3.77
CA ILE A 27 -24.21 6.57 3.19
C ILE A 27 -23.00 7.45 3.42
N GLY A 28 -22.21 7.11 4.44
CA GLY A 28 -20.86 7.63 4.59
C GLY A 28 -20.06 7.18 3.39
N ALA A 29 -19.94 8.02 2.38
CA ALA A 29 -19.02 7.82 1.29
C ALA A 29 -17.62 7.98 1.85
N ALA A 30 -16.97 6.89 2.25
CA ALA A 30 -15.53 6.85 2.32
C ALA A 30 -15.04 7.12 0.90
N ALA A 31 -14.53 8.31 0.65
CA ALA A 31 -13.91 8.65 -0.62
C ALA A 31 -12.63 7.82 -0.72
N VAL A 32 -12.71 6.66 -1.37
CA VAL A 32 -11.53 5.91 -1.80
C VAL A 32 -10.93 6.72 -2.95
N VAL A 33 -9.91 7.51 -2.66
CA VAL A 33 -9.12 8.17 -3.70
C VAL A 33 -8.19 7.10 -4.26
N ALA A 34 -8.61 6.43 -5.34
CA ALA A 34 -7.74 5.60 -6.12
C ALA A 34 -6.92 6.50 -7.06
N ILE A 35 -5.64 6.70 -6.73
CA ILE A 35 -4.70 7.35 -7.65
C ILE A 35 -4.19 6.26 -8.59
N THR A 36 -4.72 6.19 -9.80
CA THR A 36 -4.18 5.33 -10.85
C THR A 36 -3.21 6.15 -11.68
N THR A 37 -1.92 5.94 -11.51
CA THR A 37 -0.92 6.42 -12.45
C THR A 37 -0.84 5.46 -13.61
N SER A 38 -1.24 5.89 -14.80
CA SER A 38 -1.03 5.15 -16.05
C SER A 38 0.43 5.28 -16.45
N GLY A 39 1.30 4.52 -15.78
CA GLY A 39 2.71 4.38 -16.17
C GLY A 39 2.84 3.24 -17.18
N SER A 40 3.66 3.42 -18.22
CA SER A 40 4.07 2.32 -19.07
C SER A 40 5.03 1.43 -18.29
N ASP A 41 4.79 0.12 -18.27
CA ASP A 41 5.71 -0.84 -17.67
C ASP A 41 7.05 -0.80 -18.40
N SER A 42 8.15 -0.74 -17.66
CA SER A 42 9.51 -0.88 -18.21
C SER A 42 9.97 -2.29 -17.98
N THR A 43 10.28 -3.00 -19.08
CA THR A 43 10.73 -4.40 -19.05
C THR A 43 12.23 -4.51 -19.31
N SER A 44 12.88 -5.47 -18.66
CA SER A 44 14.25 -5.89 -18.96
C SER A 44 14.33 -6.65 -20.28
N SER A 45 15.57 -6.96 -20.72
CA SER A 45 15.81 -7.80 -21.91
C SER A 45 15.16 -9.19 -21.81
N ASP A 46 14.98 -9.69 -20.59
CA ASP A 46 14.40 -11.01 -20.31
C ASP A 46 12.87 -10.97 -20.14
N GLY A 47 12.25 -9.81 -20.42
CA GLY A 47 10.80 -9.63 -20.34
C GLY A 47 10.25 -9.46 -18.93
N LEU A 48 11.13 -9.24 -17.93
CA LEU A 48 10.71 -8.94 -16.55
C LEU A 48 10.32 -7.48 -16.41
N ILE A 49 9.31 -7.20 -15.58
CA ILE A 49 8.83 -5.85 -15.27
C ILE A 49 9.72 -5.25 -14.20
N GLU A 50 10.54 -4.26 -14.55
CA GLU A 50 11.46 -3.60 -13.62
C GLU A 50 10.83 -2.36 -12.96
N MET A 51 9.90 -1.73 -13.64
CA MET A 51 9.05 -0.65 -13.15
C MET A 51 7.65 -0.85 -13.71
N GLY A 52 6.64 -0.76 -12.88
CA GLY A 52 5.25 -0.95 -13.28
C GLY A 52 4.30 0.06 -12.64
N ALA A 53 3.10 0.17 -13.18
CA ALA A 53 2.07 0.99 -12.57
C ALA A 53 1.69 0.43 -11.19
N VAL A 54 1.59 1.33 -10.20
CA VAL A 54 1.10 1.02 -8.87
C VAL A 54 -0.14 1.84 -8.59
N SER A 55 -1.21 1.18 -8.17
CA SER A 55 -2.39 1.86 -7.63
C SER A 55 -2.31 1.92 -6.10
N VAL A 56 -2.79 3.03 -5.55
CA VAL A 56 -2.84 3.29 -4.12
C VAL A 56 -4.28 3.52 -3.72
N ALA A 57 -4.77 2.78 -2.74
CA ALA A 57 -6.09 2.97 -2.15
C ALA A 57 -5.94 3.40 -0.68
N GLY A 58 -6.72 4.38 -0.26
CA GLY A 58 -6.62 5.01 1.07
C GLY A 58 -5.74 6.26 1.07
N ASP A 59 -5.55 6.83 2.26
CA ASP A 59 -4.79 8.07 2.44
C ASP A 59 -3.28 7.81 2.43
N VAL A 60 -2.51 8.66 1.76
CA VAL A 60 -1.05 8.61 1.80
C VAL A 60 -0.54 8.99 3.20
N LEU A 61 0.52 8.35 3.64
CA LEU A 61 1.14 8.64 4.94
C LEU A 61 1.98 9.93 4.84
N PRO A 62 2.06 10.71 5.93
CA PRO A 62 2.98 11.84 5.99
C PRO A 62 4.42 11.39 5.80
N GLY A 63 5.27 12.25 5.24
CA GLY A 63 6.70 11.97 5.06
C GLY A 63 7.35 11.53 6.36
N TYR A 64 8.16 10.48 6.30
CA TYR A 64 8.91 10.00 7.46
C TYR A 64 10.15 10.87 7.69
N ASN A 65 10.35 11.27 8.93
CA ASN A 65 11.53 12.00 9.38
C ASN A 65 12.07 11.36 10.65
N GLU A 66 13.21 10.71 10.56
CA GLU A 66 13.86 10.01 11.68
C GLU A 66 14.23 10.97 12.83
N SER A 67 14.43 12.26 12.53
CA SER A 67 14.77 13.26 13.55
C SER A 67 13.58 13.72 14.38
N GLU A 68 12.36 13.37 13.99
CA GLU A 68 11.16 13.71 14.74
C GLU A 68 10.90 12.67 15.84
N PRO A 69 10.65 13.11 17.09
CA PRO A 69 10.47 12.19 18.21
C PRO A 69 9.19 11.37 18.12
N ASN A 70 8.22 11.83 17.35
CA ASN A 70 6.92 11.18 17.16
C ASN A 70 6.65 11.06 15.67
N ASP A 71 6.48 9.85 15.18
CA ASP A 71 6.06 9.60 13.81
C ASP A 71 4.53 9.78 13.69
N PRO A 72 4.05 10.78 12.91
CA PRO A 72 2.63 11.06 12.79
C PRO A 72 1.83 9.95 12.08
N ALA A 73 2.49 9.00 11.41
CA ALA A 73 1.82 7.89 10.76
C ALA A 73 1.42 6.76 11.72
N ILE A 74 1.98 6.73 12.95
CA ILE A 74 1.65 5.67 13.89
C ILE A 74 0.16 5.67 14.23
N GLY A 75 -0.49 4.50 14.09
CA GLY A 75 -1.93 4.31 14.27
C GLY A 75 -2.78 4.70 13.06
N MET A 76 -2.22 5.32 12.02
CA MET A 76 -2.93 5.54 10.76
C MET A 76 -3.19 4.22 10.05
N THR A 77 -4.24 4.16 9.25
CA THR A 77 -4.45 3.03 8.33
C THR A 77 -3.41 3.12 7.21
N ALA A 78 -2.68 2.04 7.00
CA ALA A 78 -1.73 1.96 5.90
C ALA A 78 -2.46 2.01 4.55
N PRO A 79 -1.96 2.77 3.56
CA PRO A 79 -2.50 2.70 2.22
C PRO A 79 -2.29 1.31 1.62
N VAL A 80 -3.26 0.86 0.81
CA VAL A 80 -3.16 -0.41 0.09
C VAL A 80 -2.51 -0.18 -1.26
N LEU A 81 -1.40 -0.86 -1.51
CA LEU A 81 -0.76 -0.90 -2.81
C LEU A 81 -1.30 -2.08 -3.62
N THR A 82 -1.49 -1.88 -4.92
CA THR A 82 -1.66 -2.96 -5.89
C THR A 82 -0.77 -2.67 -7.08
N GLY A 83 0.17 -3.57 -7.34
CA GLY A 83 1.16 -3.44 -8.39
C GLY A 83 1.52 -4.78 -9.01
N LYS A 84 2.48 -4.77 -9.94
CA LYS A 84 3.03 -5.98 -10.55
C LYS A 84 4.35 -6.35 -9.91
N GLY A 85 4.55 -7.66 -9.74
CA GLY A 85 5.88 -8.20 -9.50
C GLY A 85 6.68 -8.31 -10.79
N PHE A 86 7.96 -8.64 -10.68
CA PHE A 86 8.86 -8.75 -11.83
C PHE A 86 8.35 -9.71 -12.91
N THR A 87 7.64 -10.77 -12.52
CA THR A 87 7.08 -11.76 -13.46
C THR A 87 5.66 -11.43 -13.95
N GLY A 88 5.15 -10.22 -13.64
CA GLY A 88 3.84 -9.75 -14.07
C GLY A 88 2.67 -10.21 -13.20
N ASN A 89 2.89 -10.99 -12.16
CA ASN A 89 1.89 -11.37 -11.17
C ASN A 89 1.40 -10.13 -10.40
N THR A 90 0.12 -10.08 -10.06
CA THR A 90 -0.42 -8.99 -9.24
C THR A 90 -0.12 -9.25 -7.77
N ILE A 91 0.39 -8.23 -7.08
CA ILE A 91 0.68 -8.23 -5.64
C ILE A 91 -0.11 -7.09 -5.00
N THR A 92 -0.71 -7.36 -3.85
CA THR A 92 -1.42 -6.36 -3.05
C THR A 92 -0.93 -6.38 -1.61
N THR A 93 -0.96 -5.21 -0.95
CA THR A 93 -0.70 -5.06 0.48
C THR A 93 -2.00 -4.98 1.29
N GLU A 94 -3.12 -5.45 0.72
CA GLU A 94 -4.38 -5.51 1.44
C GLU A 94 -4.25 -6.42 2.67
N SER A 95 -4.69 -5.92 3.83
CA SER A 95 -4.61 -6.66 5.08
C SER A 95 -5.53 -7.88 5.04
N THR A 96 -4.97 -9.04 5.34
CA THR A 96 -5.71 -10.32 5.51
C THR A 96 -5.99 -10.66 6.97
N GLY A 97 -5.66 -9.76 7.90
CA GLY A 97 -5.64 -10.03 9.33
C GLY A 97 -4.28 -10.47 9.86
N THR A 98 -3.32 -10.71 8.96
CA THR A 98 -1.92 -11.04 9.30
C THR A 98 -1.10 -9.75 9.39
N PRO A 99 -0.28 -9.57 10.44
CA PRO A 99 0.68 -8.47 10.49
C PRO A 99 1.65 -8.52 9.31
N MET A 100 2.11 -7.35 8.87
CA MET A 100 2.91 -7.24 7.66
C MET A 100 4.13 -6.35 7.88
N MET A 101 5.24 -6.70 7.23
CA MET A 101 6.38 -5.82 7.02
C MET A 101 6.49 -5.47 5.54
N LEU A 102 6.50 -4.18 5.24
CA LEU A 102 6.93 -3.70 3.93
C LEU A 102 8.39 -3.26 4.02
N VAL A 103 9.20 -3.64 3.02
CA VAL A 103 10.58 -3.19 2.88
C VAL A 103 10.79 -2.56 1.51
N PHE A 104 11.14 -1.26 1.50
CA PHE A 104 11.39 -0.50 0.28
C PHE A 104 12.90 -0.48 0.01
N LEU A 105 13.26 -0.94 -1.17
CA LEU A 105 14.65 -1.17 -1.57
C LEU A 105 14.97 -0.45 -2.88
N ALA A 106 16.13 0.20 -2.94
CA ALA A 106 16.67 0.76 -4.17
C ALA A 106 17.96 0.02 -4.56
N HIS A 107 18.03 -0.56 -5.75
CA HIS A 107 19.14 -1.41 -6.23
C HIS A 107 20.51 -0.72 -6.18
N TRP A 108 20.52 0.60 -6.33
CA TRP A 108 21.73 1.42 -6.34
C TRP A 108 22.16 1.92 -4.96
N CYS A 109 21.29 1.81 -3.93
CA CYS A 109 21.58 2.34 -2.61
C CYS A 109 22.59 1.45 -1.87
N PRO A 110 23.75 2.00 -1.42
CA PRO A 110 24.76 1.21 -0.72
C PRO A 110 24.27 0.59 0.60
N HIS A 111 23.32 1.25 1.29
CA HIS A 111 22.72 0.70 2.51
C HIS A 111 21.84 -0.50 2.19
N CYS A 112 21.03 -0.46 1.11
CA CYS A 112 20.24 -1.61 0.65
C CYS A 112 21.15 -2.80 0.26
N GLN A 113 22.28 -2.51 -0.39
CA GLN A 113 23.24 -3.55 -0.80
C GLN A 113 23.87 -4.25 0.40
N ARG A 114 23.96 -3.61 1.56
CA ARG A 114 24.40 -4.25 2.81
C ARG A 114 23.25 -4.92 3.55
N GLU A 115 22.04 -4.35 3.52
CA GLU A 115 20.89 -4.86 4.24
C GLU A 115 20.32 -6.14 3.61
N VAL A 116 20.23 -6.21 2.27
CA VAL A 116 19.63 -7.36 1.59
C VAL A 116 20.31 -8.68 1.93
N PRO A 117 21.64 -8.83 1.92
CA PRO A 117 22.29 -10.05 2.37
C PRO A 117 21.98 -10.43 3.82
N LEU A 118 21.83 -9.45 4.73
CA LEU A 118 21.46 -9.70 6.12
C LEU A 118 20.03 -10.21 6.25
N LEU A 119 19.09 -9.65 5.49
CA LEU A 119 17.71 -10.12 5.41
C LEU A 119 17.64 -11.56 4.86
N VAL A 120 18.44 -11.85 3.84
CA VAL A 120 18.55 -13.20 3.26
C VAL A 120 19.05 -14.22 4.26
N GLU A 121 20.16 -13.92 4.94
CA GLU A 121 20.74 -14.80 5.98
C GLU A 121 19.80 -14.96 7.19
N TRP A 122 19.13 -13.90 7.60
CA TRP A 122 18.11 -13.93 8.65
C TRP A 122 16.95 -14.87 8.30
N ASN A 123 16.48 -14.83 7.04
CA ASN A 123 15.46 -15.74 6.53
C ASN A 123 15.98 -17.20 6.47
N LYS A 124 17.17 -17.42 5.89
CA LYS A 124 17.79 -18.76 5.79
C LYS A 124 18.04 -19.40 7.16
N ALA A 125 18.34 -18.58 8.15
CA ALA A 125 18.53 -19.03 9.54
C ALA A 125 17.21 -19.38 10.25
N GLY A 126 16.04 -19.20 9.61
CA GLY A 126 14.74 -19.44 10.21
C GLY A 126 14.40 -18.50 11.37
N LYS A 127 14.99 -17.31 11.39
CA LYS A 127 14.79 -16.30 12.45
C LYS A 127 13.63 -15.35 12.18
N VAL A 128 13.06 -15.39 10.99
CA VAL A 128 11.85 -14.62 10.65
C VAL A 128 10.67 -15.14 11.47
N PRO A 129 9.99 -14.32 12.28
CA PRO A 129 8.84 -14.77 13.04
C PRO A 129 7.74 -15.30 12.11
N SER A 130 7.20 -16.50 12.43
CA SER A 130 6.07 -17.06 11.69
C SER A 130 4.81 -16.22 11.91
N GLY A 131 3.95 -16.12 10.90
CA GLY A 131 2.71 -15.35 10.99
C GLY A 131 2.89 -13.86 10.69
N ILE A 132 3.96 -13.49 9.99
CA ILE A 132 4.22 -12.16 9.45
C ILE A 132 4.30 -12.28 7.92
N ASP A 133 3.54 -11.47 7.22
CA ASP A 133 3.69 -11.31 5.78
C ASP A 133 4.81 -10.31 5.48
N ILE A 134 5.71 -10.64 4.57
CA ILE A 134 6.79 -9.73 4.15
C ILE A 134 6.64 -9.46 2.66
N ILE A 135 6.54 -8.19 2.30
CA ILE A 135 6.47 -7.72 0.92
C ILE A 135 7.57 -6.69 0.70
N ALA A 136 8.39 -6.92 -0.31
CA ALA A 136 9.36 -5.92 -0.74
C ALA A 136 8.78 -5.01 -1.83
N VAL A 137 9.31 -3.80 -1.92
CA VAL A 137 9.01 -2.84 -2.98
C VAL A 137 10.33 -2.38 -3.58
N ALA A 138 10.59 -2.78 -4.82
CA ALA A 138 11.72 -2.27 -5.59
C ALA A 138 11.34 -0.89 -6.13
N THR A 139 11.88 0.17 -5.54
CA THR A 139 11.49 1.55 -5.79
C THR A 139 12.69 2.44 -6.10
N GLY A 140 12.45 3.62 -6.68
CA GLY A 140 13.53 4.51 -7.11
C GLY A 140 14.42 3.88 -8.19
N THR A 141 13.88 2.96 -8.96
CA THR A 141 14.59 2.25 -10.02
C THR A 141 15.06 3.22 -11.10
N ASP A 142 16.35 3.18 -11.41
CA ASP A 142 16.98 4.02 -12.43
C ASP A 142 18.00 3.20 -13.24
N PRO A 143 17.77 3.00 -14.54
CA PRO A 143 18.68 2.23 -15.41
C PRO A 143 20.11 2.77 -15.50
N ALA A 144 20.32 4.05 -15.15
CA ALA A 144 21.64 4.66 -15.17
C ALA A 144 22.49 4.32 -13.93
N ASN A 145 21.89 3.72 -12.92
CA ASN A 145 22.55 3.45 -11.65
C ASN A 145 23.05 1.99 -11.54
N PRO A 146 24.03 1.72 -10.66
CA PRO A 146 24.56 0.38 -10.42
C PRO A 146 23.49 -0.65 -10.02
N ASN A 147 23.77 -1.93 -10.26
CA ASN A 147 22.89 -3.07 -9.96
C ASN A 147 21.52 -3.04 -10.64
N TYR A 148 21.38 -2.28 -11.72
CA TYR A 148 20.22 -2.40 -12.61
C TYR A 148 20.34 -3.68 -13.47
N PRO A 149 19.27 -4.42 -13.72
CA PRO A 149 17.91 -4.20 -13.19
C PRO A 149 17.73 -4.77 -11.78
N PRO A 150 16.76 -4.24 -10.99
CA PRO A 150 16.51 -4.68 -9.61
C PRO A 150 16.15 -6.16 -9.51
N SER A 151 15.49 -6.73 -10.52
CA SER A 151 15.18 -8.18 -10.56
C SER A 151 16.43 -9.04 -10.54
N GLU A 152 17.44 -8.72 -11.36
CA GLU A 152 18.72 -9.45 -11.41
C GLU A 152 19.54 -9.21 -10.14
N TRP A 153 19.53 -7.98 -9.61
CA TRP A 153 20.20 -7.69 -8.34
C TRP A 153 19.66 -8.57 -7.22
N LEU A 154 18.33 -8.56 -6.99
CA LEU A 154 17.72 -9.37 -5.94
C LEU A 154 17.91 -10.88 -6.17
N ALA A 155 17.92 -11.32 -7.42
CA ALA A 155 18.21 -12.72 -7.76
C ALA A 155 19.65 -13.11 -7.39
N ARG A 156 20.65 -12.24 -7.67
CA ARG A 156 22.05 -12.47 -7.29
C ARG A 156 22.26 -12.56 -5.77
N GLU A 157 21.49 -11.74 -5.03
CA GLU A 157 21.51 -11.75 -3.58
C GLU A 157 20.71 -12.92 -2.98
N GLU A 158 20.09 -13.77 -3.79
CA GLU A 158 19.24 -14.90 -3.36
C GLU A 158 18.06 -14.42 -2.48
N PHE A 159 17.47 -13.27 -2.85
CA PHE A 159 16.35 -12.70 -2.08
C PHE A 159 15.20 -13.72 -1.96
N PRO A 160 14.56 -13.86 -0.78
CA PRO A 160 13.62 -14.94 -0.53
C PRO A 160 12.44 -14.96 -1.50
N ALA A 161 12.27 -16.05 -2.23
CA ALA A 161 11.19 -16.22 -3.21
C ALA A 161 9.77 -16.15 -2.60
N LEU A 162 9.66 -16.39 -1.29
CA LEU A 162 8.39 -16.27 -0.56
C LEU A 162 8.03 -14.83 -0.19
N TRP A 163 8.94 -13.87 -0.40
CA TRP A 163 8.69 -12.45 -0.18
C TRP A 163 8.38 -11.80 -1.53
N PRO A 164 7.10 -11.54 -1.85
CA PRO A 164 6.76 -10.91 -3.11
C PRO A 164 7.43 -9.54 -3.24
N VAL A 165 7.82 -9.18 -4.47
CA VAL A 165 8.45 -7.89 -4.75
C VAL A 165 7.57 -7.11 -5.72
N ILE A 166 7.05 -5.96 -5.30
CA ILE A 166 6.35 -5.02 -6.19
C ILE A 166 7.40 -4.20 -6.93
N ALA A 167 7.33 -4.18 -8.27
CA ALA A 167 8.08 -3.25 -9.09
C ALA A 167 7.37 -1.89 -9.07
N ASP A 168 7.91 -0.93 -8.31
CA ASP A 168 7.29 0.40 -8.18
C ASP A 168 7.31 1.16 -9.49
N SER A 169 6.48 2.18 -9.58
CA SER A 169 6.45 3.07 -10.74
C SER A 169 7.75 3.91 -10.83
N LYS A 170 8.02 4.41 -12.03
CA LYS A 170 9.12 5.35 -12.26
C LYS A 170 9.05 6.56 -11.32
N ASP A 171 7.84 6.99 -10.98
CA ASP A 171 7.59 8.15 -10.13
C ASP A 171 7.56 7.81 -8.63
N LYS A 172 7.93 6.58 -8.25
CA LYS A 172 7.97 6.09 -6.85
C LYS A 172 6.61 6.14 -6.14
N THR A 173 5.54 5.86 -6.86
CA THR A 173 4.16 5.95 -6.34
C THR A 173 3.97 5.17 -5.02
N ALA A 174 4.52 3.95 -4.93
CA ALA A 174 4.47 3.16 -3.70
C ALA A 174 5.29 3.79 -2.58
N GLY A 175 6.51 4.24 -2.86
CA GLY A 175 7.37 4.91 -1.90
C GLY A 175 6.73 6.18 -1.34
N ASP A 176 6.20 7.03 -2.20
CA ASP A 176 5.58 8.29 -1.82
C ASP A 176 4.29 8.06 -1.00
N ALA A 177 3.50 7.01 -1.32
CA ALA A 177 2.31 6.65 -0.56
C ALA A 177 2.62 6.29 0.90
N PHE A 178 3.80 5.72 1.16
CA PHE A 178 4.25 5.36 2.50
C PHE A 178 5.14 6.42 3.17
N GLY A 179 5.31 7.58 2.55
CA GLY A 179 6.12 8.67 3.09
C GLY A 179 7.61 8.34 3.18
N LEU A 180 8.14 7.62 2.19
CA LEU A 180 9.53 7.15 2.11
C LEU A 180 10.53 8.27 2.41
N GLY A 181 11.29 8.14 3.49
CA GLY A 181 12.29 9.12 3.94
C GLY A 181 13.73 8.80 3.55
N GLY A 182 14.05 7.55 3.23
CA GLY A 182 15.40 7.06 2.89
C GLY A 182 15.39 5.57 2.62
N TYR A 183 16.56 4.99 2.30
CA TYR A 183 16.69 3.57 1.97
C TYR A 183 17.75 2.86 2.81
N PRO A 184 17.54 1.55 3.14
CA PRO A 184 16.27 0.83 3.04
C PRO A 184 15.22 1.46 3.94
N TYR A 185 13.92 1.19 3.66
CA TYR A 185 12.85 1.75 4.47
C TYR A 185 11.87 0.64 4.85
N PHE A 186 11.53 0.58 6.12
CA PHE A 186 10.68 -0.45 6.68
C PHE A 186 9.40 0.15 7.25
N VAL A 187 8.28 -0.50 6.98
CA VAL A 187 6.98 -0.16 7.57
C VAL A 187 6.38 -1.41 8.19
N LEU A 188 6.13 -1.37 9.48
CA LEU A 188 5.49 -2.43 10.24
C LEU A 188 4.01 -2.11 10.40
N ILE A 189 3.17 -3.06 10.00
CA ILE A 189 1.71 -2.92 9.96
C ILE A 189 1.12 -4.07 10.76
N ASP A 190 0.21 -3.77 11.68
CA ASP A 190 -0.48 -4.80 12.45
C ASP A 190 -1.58 -5.52 11.65
N GLY A 191 -2.14 -6.60 12.20
CA GLY A 191 -3.19 -7.39 11.57
C GLY A 191 -4.49 -6.60 11.30
N SER A 192 -4.67 -5.42 11.89
CA SER A 192 -5.79 -4.52 11.60
C SER A 192 -5.50 -3.53 10.48
N GLY A 193 -4.31 -3.58 9.87
CA GLY A 193 -3.88 -2.68 8.81
C GLY A 193 -3.39 -1.31 9.32
N LYS A 194 -3.00 -1.20 10.59
CA LYS A 194 -2.49 0.04 11.18
C LYS A 194 -0.97 0.06 11.17
N VAL A 195 -0.39 1.23 10.84
CA VAL A 195 1.04 1.47 10.96
C VAL A 195 1.45 1.45 12.43
N VAL A 196 2.38 0.57 12.77
CA VAL A 196 2.92 0.44 14.13
C VAL A 196 4.29 1.09 14.24
N LYS A 197 5.11 0.99 13.20
CA LYS A 197 6.45 1.58 13.19
C LYS A 197 6.92 1.81 11.75
N ARG A 198 7.68 2.88 11.57
CA ARG A 198 8.46 3.11 10.35
C ARG A 198 9.91 3.34 10.73
N MET A 199 10.83 2.91 9.87
CA MET A 199 12.27 3.01 10.10
C MET A 199 12.99 3.22 8.77
N SER A 200 14.06 3.96 8.77
CA SER A 200 14.94 4.15 7.60
C SER A 200 16.38 3.80 7.95
N GLY A 201 17.12 3.28 6.99
CA GLY A 201 18.49 2.81 7.18
C GLY A 201 18.57 1.34 7.56
N GLU A 202 19.79 0.88 7.82
CA GLU A 202 20.10 -0.51 8.18
C GLU A 202 19.59 -0.83 9.60
N ILE A 203 18.91 -1.97 9.76
CA ILE A 203 18.31 -2.38 11.03
C ILE A 203 18.96 -3.69 11.49
N PRO A 204 19.47 -3.78 12.73
CA PRO A 204 19.96 -5.06 13.26
C PRO A 204 18.88 -6.14 13.22
N MET A 205 19.18 -7.31 12.66
CA MET A 205 18.21 -8.39 12.46
C MET A 205 17.58 -8.90 13.77
N ASP A 206 18.31 -8.84 14.88
CA ASP A 206 17.77 -9.22 16.19
C ASP A 206 16.75 -8.18 16.68
N GLU A 207 16.97 -6.89 16.42
CA GLU A 207 15.99 -5.83 16.69
C GLU A 207 14.74 -6.02 15.82
N LEU A 208 14.93 -6.29 14.53
CA LEU A 208 13.82 -6.53 13.60
C LEU A 208 12.98 -7.74 14.04
N THR A 209 13.64 -8.82 14.51
CA THR A 209 12.96 -9.99 15.08
C THR A 209 12.07 -9.62 16.28
N VAL A 210 12.60 -8.82 17.22
CA VAL A 210 11.85 -8.37 18.40
C VAL A 210 10.63 -7.52 17.98
N LEU A 211 10.85 -6.57 17.09
CA LEU A 211 9.78 -5.67 16.59
C LEU A 211 8.67 -6.44 15.90
N LEU A 212 9.00 -7.39 15.03
CA LEU A 212 8.03 -8.21 14.33
C LEU A 212 7.30 -9.18 15.27
N THR A 213 8.00 -9.77 16.23
CA THR A 213 7.37 -10.65 17.23
C THR A 213 6.34 -9.88 18.06
N ALA A 214 6.56 -8.61 18.35
CA ALA A 214 5.64 -7.77 19.08
C ALA A 214 4.33 -7.45 18.30
N LEU A 215 4.30 -7.69 16.98
CA LEU A 215 3.08 -7.53 16.17
C LEU A 215 2.15 -8.74 16.25
N LEU A 216 2.66 -9.89 16.67
CA LEU A 216 1.88 -11.13 16.72
C LEU A 216 0.87 -11.07 17.86
N PRO A 217 -0.33 -11.66 17.67
CA PRO A 217 -1.30 -11.77 18.75
C PRO A 217 -0.74 -12.61 19.92
N ALA A 218 -1.08 -12.21 21.14
CA ALA A 218 -0.67 -12.88 22.36
C ALA A 218 -1.35 -14.26 22.52
#